data_c7ea4866cda511a48a7c90145f8c209f
#
_entry.id   c7ea4866cda511a48a7c90145f8c209f
#
_cell.length_a   1.000
_cell.length_b   1.000
_cell.length_c   1.000
_cell.angle_alpha   90.00
_cell.angle_beta   90.00
_cell.angle_gamma   90.00
#
_symmetry.space_group_name_H-M   'P 1'
#
loop_
_entity.id
_entity.type
_entity.pdbx_description
1 polymer ?
#
loop_
_entity_poly.entity_id
_entity_poly.type
_entity_poly.pdbx_seq_one_letter_code
_entity_poly.pdbx_strand_id
1 'polypeptide(L)'
;MKIITFFMFTSIIMSKPLYGDKQIYSMLKNHCEMINGFPNLLDIHIYSNKEGRVLQLDIEGDINNKKYVFMGMEAMSLIGQYSKNPFHKFILIEHYPEPKIPSGFESDSDCAINYFVNKKIPENRWVKDCLSNSILQRKIENWSKLNKNK
;
A
#
# COMPACT_ATOMS: atom_id res chain seq x y z
N MET A 1 12.12 53.99 28.46
CA MET A 1 10.97 53.36 27.77
C MET A 1 11.48 52.21 26.93
N LYS A 2 11.34 50.96 27.39
CA LYS A 2 11.81 49.77 26.67
C LYS A 2 10.65 49.25 25.80
N ILE A 3 10.85 49.35 24.47
CA ILE A 3 9.90 48.77 23.52
C ILE A 3 10.19 47.27 23.44
N ILE A 4 9.29 46.44 23.98
CA ILE A 4 9.34 45.00 23.84
C ILE A 4 8.66 44.66 22.53
N THR A 5 9.47 44.37 21.50
CA THR A 5 8.99 43.87 20.22
C THR A 5 8.57 42.40 20.39
N PHE A 6 7.28 42.17 20.45
CA PHE A 6 6.69 40.80 20.51
C PHE A 6 6.74 40.20 19.11
N PHE A 7 7.74 39.35 18.85
CA PHE A 7 7.77 38.52 17.65
C PHE A 7 6.71 37.46 17.78
N MET A 8 5.55 37.68 17.15
CA MET A 8 4.58 36.60 16.90
C MET A 8 5.19 35.64 15.86
N PHE A 9 5.69 34.51 16.31
CA PHE A 9 5.95 33.37 15.46
C PHE A 9 4.60 32.79 15.04
N THR A 10 4.09 33.20 13.88
CA THR A 10 2.99 32.49 13.20
C THR A 10 3.55 31.16 12.71
N SER A 11 3.30 30.12 13.47
CA SER A 11 3.53 28.73 13.05
C SER A 11 2.61 28.49 11.85
N ILE A 12 3.15 28.56 10.63
CA ILE A 12 2.45 28.12 9.43
C ILE A 12 2.31 26.60 9.57
N ILE A 13 1.15 26.15 10.01
CA ILE A 13 0.79 24.74 9.99
C ILE A 13 0.61 24.40 8.50
N MET A 14 1.67 23.91 7.86
CA MET A 14 1.57 23.36 6.51
C MET A 14 0.77 22.07 6.58
N SER A 15 -0.52 22.18 6.26
CA SER A 15 -1.37 20.99 6.12
C SER A 15 -0.86 20.17 4.95
N LYS A 16 -0.77 18.84 5.14
CA LYS A 16 -0.40 17.87 4.10
C LYS A 16 -1.41 17.97 2.95
N PRO A 17 -0.98 18.11 1.68
CA PRO A 17 -1.89 18.13 0.55
C PRO A 17 -2.62 16.78 0.43
N LEU A 18 -3.90 16.82 0.10
CA LEU A 18 -4.74 15.63 -0.09
C LEU A 18 -5.25 15.58 -1.53
N TYR A 19 -5.23 14.38 -2.10
CA TYR A 19 -5.52 14.13 -3.51
C TYR A 19 -6.70 13.17 -3.70
N GLY A 20 -7.45 13.38 -4.78
CA GLY A 20 -8.49 12.45 -5.23
C GLY A 20 -7.92 11.19 -5.89
N ASP A 21 -8.78 10.21 -6.15
CA ASP A 21 -8.39 8.88 -6.64
C ASP A 21 -7.61 8.91 -7.96
N LYS A 22 -8.01 9.76 -8.91
CA LYS A 22 -7.28 9.88 -10.19
C LYS A 22 -5.86 10.38 -10.00
N GLN A 23 -5.64 11.30 -9.06
CA GLN A 23 -4.32 11.83 -8.75
C GLN A 23 -3.48 10.79 -8.02
N ILE A 24 -4.06 10.09 -7.03
CA ILE A 24 -3.38 8.98 -6.34
C ILE A 24 -2.96 7.90 -7.34
N TYR A 25 -3.85 7.50 -8.25
CA TYR A 25 -3.53 6.54 -9.32
C TYR A 25 -2.32 7.01 -10.15
N SER A 26 -2.36 8.24 -10.67
CA SER A 26 -1.28 8.79 -11.50
C SER A 26 0.03 8.94 -10.74
N MET A 27 -0.02 9.40 -9.49
CA MET A 27 1.16 9.53 -8.64
C MET A 27 1.80 8.19 -8.34
N LEU A 28 0.99 7.18 -8.01
CA LEU A 28 1.49 5.83 -7.73
C LEU A 28 2.09 5.18 -8.97
N LYS A 29 1.43 5.30 -10.12
CA LYS A 29 1.95 4.81 -11.40
C LYS A 29 3.32 5.43 -11.71
N ASN A 30 3.40 6.75 -11.70
CA ASN A 30 4.65 7.46 -11.97
C ASN A 30 5.75 7.09 -10.95
N HIS A 31 5.40 6.95 -9.68
CA HIS A 31 6.34 6.56 -8.63
C HIS A 31 6.94 5.17 -8.91
N CYS A 32 6.11 4.18 -9.21
CA CYS A 32 6.57 2.83 -9.54
C CYS A 32 7.45 2.80 -10.79
N GLU A 33 7.09 3.55 -11.83
CA GLU A 33 7.85 3.63 -13.09
C GLU A 33 9.20 4.34 -12.94
N MET A 34 9.34 5.24 -11.96
CA MET A 34 10.58 5.98 -11.70
C MET A 34 11.57 5.25 -10.80
N ILE A 35 11.13 4.28 -10.02
CA ILE A 35 12.02 3.53 -9.11
C ILE A 35 12.83 2.52 -9.90
N ASN A 36 14.15 2.65 -9.86
CA ASN A 36 15.04 1.67 -10.48
C ASN A 36 14.92 0.31 -9.78
N GLY A 37 14.70 -0.74 -10.56
CA GLY A 37 14.53 -2.11 -10.04
C GLY A 37 13.13 -2.41 -9.49
N PHE A 38 12.16 -1.52 -9.65
CA PHE A 38 10.77 -1.84 -9.37
C PHE A 38 10.28 -2.92 -10.35
N PRO A 39 9.51 -3.94 -9.89
CA PRO A 39 8.94 -4.93 -10.78
C PRO A 39 7.99 -4.29 -11.79
N ASN A 40 7.75 -4.96 -12.91
CA ASN A 40 6.84 -4.45 -13.93
C ASN A 40 5.44 -4.26 -13.32
N LEU A 41 4.93 -3.03 -13.40
CA LEU A 41 3.60 -2.67 -12.95
C LEU A 41 2.57 -3.16 -13.96
N LEU A 42 1.61 -3.98 -13.52
CA LEU A 42 0.55 -4.50 -14.35
C LEU A 42 -0.72 -3.66 -14.25
N ASP A 43 -1.17 -3.34 -13.03
CA ASP A 43 -2.37 -2.52 -12.82
C ASP A 43 -2.40 -1.89 -11.42
N ILE A 44 -3.27 -0.88 -11.27
CA ILE A 44 -3.60 -0.22 -10.00
C ILE A 44 -5.12 -0.17 -9.87
N HIS A 45 -5.64 -0.61 -8.73
CA HIS A 45 -7.07 -0.58 -8.45
C HIS A 45 -7.36 0.22 -7.18
N ILE A 46 -8.35 1.09 -7.24
CA ILE A 46 -8.88 1.82 -6.09
C ILE A 46 -10.36 1.49 -5.99
N TYR A 47 -10.77 0.86 -4.89
CA TYR A 47 -12.14 0.45 -4.68
C TYR A 47 -12.52 0.45 -3.20
N SER A 48 -13.81 0.23 -2.91
CA SER A 48 -14.32 0.05 -1.55
C SER A 48 -14.94 -1.33 -1.39
N ASN A 49 -14.74 -1.93 -0.24
CA ASN A 49 -15.39 -3.15 0.19
C ASN A 49 -16.10 -2.93 1.54
N LYS A 50 -16.58 -3.99 2.18
CA LYS A 50 -17.28 -3.91 3.48
C LYS A 50 -16.40 -3.37 4.61
N GLU A 51 -15.10 -3.54 4.52
CA GLU A 51 -14.15 -3.12 5.54
C GLU A 51 -13.66 -1.68 5.33
N GLY A 52 -13.80 -1.14 4.12
CA GLY A 52 -13.40 0.22 3.77
C GLY A 52 -12.74 0.33 2.40
N ARG A 53 -11.98 1.41 2.22
CA ARG A 53 -11.30 1.69 0.96
C ARG A 53 -10.00 0.90 0.84
N VAL A 54 -9.77 0.39 -0.37
CA VAL A 54 -8.61 -0.44 -0.70
C VAL A 54 -7.81 0.21 -1.83
N LEU A 55 -6.49 0.24 -1.67
CA LEU A 55 -5.54 0.50 -2.75
C LEU A 55 -4.84 -0.82 -3.07
N GLN A 56 -4.98 -1.29 -4.31
CA GLN A 56 -4.39 -2.53 -4.80
C GLN A 56 -3.39 -2.24 -5.90
N LEU A 57 -2.26 -2.93 -5.84
CA LEU A 57 -1.18 -2.87 -6.82
C LEU A 57 -0.92 -4.27 -7.37
N ASP A 58 -1.01 -4.42 -8.68
CA ASP A 58 -0.71 -5.67 -9.37
C ASP A 58 0.63 -5.55 -10.09
N ILE A 59 1.55 -6.47 -9.82
CA ILE A 59 2.92 -6.48 -10.37
C ILE A 59 3.30 -7.85 -10.92
N GLU A 60 4.28 -7.87 -11.81
CA GLU A 60 4.99 -9.11 -12.13
C GLU A 60 5.81 -9.54 -10.92
N GLY A 61 5.60 -10.77 -10.47
CA GLY A 61 6.25 -11.34 -9.30
C GLY A 61 7.48 -12.17 -9.65
N ASP A 62 8.38 -12.28 -8.69
CA ASP A 62 9.46 -13.25 -8.68
C ASP A 62 9.44 -14.00 -7.36
N ILE A 63 9.13 -15.29 -7.42
CA ILE A 63 9.00 -16.15 -6.23
C ILE A 63 10.27 -16.18 -5.37
N ASN A 64 11.41 -15.90 -5.98
CA ASN A 64 12.70 -15.86 -5.32
C ASN A 64 13.04 -14.47 -4.76
N ASN A 65 12.25 -13.45 -5.07
CA ASN A 65 12.54 -12.07 -4.73
C ASN A 65 11.48 -11.46 -3.81
N LYS A 66 11.55 -11.77 -2.53
CA LYS A 66 10.64 -11.21 -1.50
C LYS A 66 10.72 -9.68 -1.38
N LYS A 67 11.74 -9.05 -1.94
CA LYS A 67 11.92 -7.60 -1.94
C LYS A 67 10.78 -6.88 -2.68
N TYR A 68 10.15 -7.52 -3.66
CA TYR A 68 9.05 -6.93 -4.41
C TYR A 68 7.82 -6.62 -3.53
N VAL A 69 7.54 -7.46 -2.53
CA VAL A 69 6.48 -7.20 -1.56
C VAL A 69 6.74 -5.90 -0.79
N PHE A 70 7.98 -5.72 -0.31
CA PHE A 70 8.38 -4.51 0.40
C PHE A 70 8.30 -3.27 -0.51
N MET A 71 8.80 -3.35 -1.73
CA MET A 71 8.77 -2.24 -2.68
C MET A 71 7.35 -1.80 -3.03
N GLY A 72 6.45 -2.74 -3.25
CA GLY A 72 5.03 -2.45 -3.54
C GLY A 72 4.30 -1.84 -2.34
N MET A 73 4.50 -2.39 -1.15
CA MET A 73 3.91 -1.85 0.08
C MET A 73 4.46 -0.48 0.44
N GLU A 74 5.76 -0.23 0.23
CA GLU A 74 6.38 1.07 0.41
C GLU A 74 5.80 2.11 -0.56
N ALA A 75 5.68 1.78 -1.84
CA ALA A 75 5.10 2.66 -2.86
C ALA A 75 3.66 3.06 -2.51
N MET A 76 2.82 2.08 -2.13
CA MET A 76 1.44 2.34 -1.70
C MET A 76 1.39 3.20 -0.43
N SER A 77 2.30 3.00 0.51
CA SER A 77 2.37 3.78 1.75
C SER A 77 2.79 5.22 1.50
N LEU A 78 3.83 5.43 0.68
CA LEU A 78 4.35 6.75 0.32
C LEU A 78 3.31 7.61 -0.40
N ILE A 79 2.55 7.02 -1.32
CA ILE A 79 1.57 7.74 -2.14
C ILE A 79 0.19 7.73 -1.47
N GLY A 80 -0.27 6.59 -0.98
CA GLY A 80 -1.61 6.41 -0.41
C GLY A 80 -1.87 7.28 0.82
N GLN A 81 -0.84 7.66 1.57
CA GLN A 81 -0.96 8.59 2.68
C GLN A 81 -1.52 9.98 2.30
N TYR A 82 -1.46 10.34 1.02
CA TYR A 82 -1.97 11.62 0.51
C TYR A 82 -3.41 11.54 -0.01
N SER A 83 -4.08 10.41 0.14
CA SER A 83 -5.47 10.28 -0.31
C SER A 83 -6.40 11.16 0.53
N LYS A 84 -7.27 11.92 -0.16
CA LYS A 84 -8.33 12.71 0.49
C LYS A 84 -9.28 11.83 1.31
N ASN A 85 -9.56 10.64 0.80
CA ASN A 85 -10.33 9.62 1.49
C ASN A 85 -9.37 8.50 1.91
N PRO A 86 -9.01 8.36 3.19
CA PRO A 86 -8.01 7.40 3.64
C PRO A 86 -8.32 5.97 3.23
N PHE A 87 -7.28 5.22 2.88
CA PHE A 87 -7.40 3.79 2.66
C PHE A 87 -7.42 3.06 4.01
N HIS A 88 -8.16 1.97 4.05
CA HIS A 88 -8.16 1.04 5.16
C HIS A 88 -7.09 -0.03 4.98
N LYS A 89 -6.89 -0.47 3.75
CA LYS A 89 -6.00 -1.58 3.43
C LYS A 89 -5.21 -1.34 2.15
N PHE A 90 -3.97 -1.83 2.14
CA PHE A 90 -3.15 -1.99 0.95
C PHE A 90 -3.08 -3.46 0.56
N ILE A 91 -3.24 -3.75 -0.73
CA ILE A 91 -3.17 -5.10 -1.29
C ILE A 91 -2.13 -5.11 -2.40
N LEU A 92 -1.21 -6.06 -2.36
CA LEU A 92 -0.26 -6.32 -3.43
C LEU A 92 -0.56 -7.70 -4.03
N ILE A 93 -0.71 -7.77 -5.35
CA ILE A 93 -0.85 -9.03 -6.08
C ILE A 93 0.40 -9.23 -6.94
N GLU A 94 1.12 -10.30 -6.69
CA GLU A 94 2.22 -10.75 -7.54
C GLU A 94 1.72 -11.79 -8.52
N HIS A 95 1.84 -11.50 -9.81
CA HIS A 95 1.52 -12.41 -10.91
C HIS A 95 2.79 -13.09 -11.40
N TYR A 96 2.76 -14.41 -11.47
CA TYR A 96 3.87 -15.22 -11.92
C TYR A 96 3.56 -15.82 -13.30
N PRO A 97 4.60 -16.23 -14.08
CA PRO A 97 4.39 -17.00 -15.32
C PRO A 97 3.61 -18.29 -15.05
N GLU A 98 2.70 -18.64 -15.97
CA GLU A 98 1.97 -19.90 -15.89
C GLU A 98 2.92 -21.10 -15.76
N PRO A 99 2.53 -22.14 -15.00
CA PRO A 99 1.21 -22.40 -14.37
C PRO A 99 1.09 -21.91 -12.92
N LYS A 100 1.95 -21.01 -12.46
CA LYS A 100 1.96 -20.55 -11.06
C LYS A 100 0.78 -19.62 -10.75
N ILE A 101 0.17 -19.86 -9.61
CA ILE A 101 -0.95 -19.05 -9.11
C ILE A 101 -0.42 -17.75 -8.52
N PRO A 102 -1.08 -16.60 -8.78
CA PRO A 102 -0.72 -15.33 -8.16
C PRO A 102 -0.75 -15.39 -6.63
N SER A 103 0.18 -14.66 -6.00
CA SER A 103 0.21 -14.47 -4.54
C SER A 103 -0.36 -13.13 -4.17
N GLY A 104 -1.18 -13.08 -3.12
CA GLY A 104 -1.75 -11.85 -2.58
C GLY A 104 -1.22 -11.55 -1.19
N PHE A 105 -0.77 -10.31 -1.01
CA PHE A 105 -0.32 -9.77 0.27
C PHE A 105 -1.21 -8.60 0.66
N GLU A 106 -1.57 -8.51 1.92
CA GLU A 106 -2.34 -7.38 2.43
C GLU A 106 -1.72 -6.82 3.71
N SER A 107 -1.85 -5.53 3.88
CA SER A 107 -1.48 -4.84 5.11
C SER A 107 -2.55 -3.83 5.47
N ASP A 108 -2.79 -3.65 6.76
CA ASP A 108 -3.47 -2.46 7.26
C ASP A 108 -2.69 -1.21 6.81
N SER A 109 -3.40 -0.22 6.26
CA SER A 109 -2.75 0.96 5.67
C SER A 109 -2.04 1.82 6.69
N ASP A 110 -2.64 2.03 7.87
CA ASP A 110 -2.03 2.84 8.93
C ASP A 110 -0.76 2.17 9.46
N CYS A 111 -0.80 0.85 9.61
CA CYS A 111 0.35 0.06 10.03
C CYS A 111 1.50 0.15 9.02
N ALA A 112 1.21 0.01 7.72
CA ALA A 112 2.19 0.14 6.65
C ALA A 112 2.78 1.56 6.60
N ILE A 113 1.95 2.60 6.69
CA ILE A 113 2.40 3.99 6.74
C ILE A 113 3.27 4.24 7.97
N ASN A 114 2.91 3.69 9.13
CA ASN A 114 3.72 3.82 10.35
C ASN A 114 5.09 3.15 10.23
N TYR A 115 5.22 2.08 9.46
CA TYR A 115 6.50 1.45 9.19
C TYR A 115 7.29 2.18 8.09
N PHE A 116 6.72 2.29 6.88
CA PHE A 116 7.46 2.79 5.71
C PHE A 116 7.69 4.30 5.72
N VAL A 117 6.73 5.08 6.21
CA VAL A 117 6.76 6.55 6.15
C VAL A 117 7.16 7.18 7.47
N ASN A 118 6.41 6.88 8.52
CA ASN A 118 6.56 7.55 9.81
C ASN A 118 7.71 6.98 10.67
N LYS A 119 8.21 5.79 10.32
CA LYS A 119 9.26 5.06 11.06
C LYS A 119 8.93 4.85 12.55
N LYS A 120 7.65 4.68 12.87
CA LYS A 120 7.15 4.52 14.26
C LYS A 120 7.21 3.09 14.77
N ILE A 121 7.21 2.11 13.87
CA ILE A 121 7.30 0.68 14.21
C ILE A 121 8.45 0.02 13.46
N PRO A 122 9.10 -1.01 14.03
CA PRO A 122 10.17 -1.74 13.37
C PRO A 122 9.63 -2.74 12.34
N GLU A 123 10.46 -3.17 11.40
CA GLU A 123 10.12 -4.10 10.31
C GLU A 123 9.50 -5.40 10.83
N ASN A 124 10.13 -6.02 11.83
CA ASN A 124 9.66 -7.29 12.39
C ASN A 124 8.23 -7.20 12.94
N ARG A 125 7.85 -6.06 13.49
CA ARG A 125 6.50 -5.81 13.98
C ARG A 125 5.52 -5.65 12.83
N TRP A 126 5.87 -4.88 11.79
CA TRP A 126 5.02 -4.73 10.62
C TRP A 126 4.80 -6.09 9.93
N VAL A 127 5.87 -6.86 9.70
CA VAL A 127 5.77 -8.18 9.05
C VAL A 127 4.93 -9.16 9.86
N LYS A 128 5.09 -9.17 11.19
CA LYS A 128 4.39 -10.12 12.06
C LYS A 128 2.94 -9.76 12.31
N ASP A 129 2.67 -8.48 12.58
CA ASP A 129 1.36 -8.05 13.11
C ASP A 129 0.44 -7.47 12.04
N CYS A 130 0.99 -6.97 10.92
CA CYS A 130 0.23 -6.21 9.93
C CYS A 130 0.24 -6.82 8.53
N LEU A 131 1.31 -7.52 8.14
CA LEU A 131 1.40 -8.14 6.83
C LEU A 131 0.79 -9.54 6.86
N SER A 132 -0.12 -9.80 5.92
CA SER A 132 -0.74 -11.11 5.73
C SER A 132 -0.56 -11.58 4.29
N ASN A 133 -0.19 -12.85 4.10
CA ASN A 133 -0.06 -13.46 2.79
C ASN A 133 -1.10 -14.58 2.67
N SER A 134 -2.27 -14.34 2.12
CA SER A 134 -3.23 -15.43 1.89
C SER A 134 -4.55 -15.05 1.23
N ILE A 135 -4.68 -13.85 0.69
CA ILE A 135 -5.97 -13.41 0.12
C ILE A 135 -6.43 -14.34 -1.00
N LEU A 136 -5.53 -14.67 -1.91
CA LEU A 136 -5.83 -15.55 -3.03
C LEU A 136 -5.94 -17.02 -2.58
N GLN A 137 -5.10 -17.43 -1.65
CA GLN A 137 -5.13 -18.79 -1.11
C GLN A 137 -6.48 -19.09 -0.42
N ARG A 138 -7.02 -18.16 0.38
CA ARG A 138 -8.36 -18.27 0.98
C ARG A 138 -9.47 -18.34 -0.07
N LYS A 139 -9.39 -17.55 -1.14
CA LYS A 139 -10.36 -17.60 -2.25
C LYS A 139 -10.32 -18.95 -2.99
N ILE A 140 -9.13 -19.47 -3.25
CA ILE A 140 -8.91 -20.76 -3.90
C ILE A 140 -9.40 -21.91 -3.02
N GLU A 141 -9.11 -21.90 -1.73
CA GLU A 141 -9.60 -22.90 -0.77
C GLU A 141 -11.13 -22.90 -0.69
N ASN A 142 -11.74 -21.72 -0.67
CA ASN A 142 -13.20 -21.59 -0.69
C ASN A 142 -13.80 -22.10 -1.99
N TRP A 143 -13.17 -21.79 -3.13
CA TRP A 143 -13.62 -22.26 -4.45
C TRP A 143 -13.47 -23.78 -4.60
N SER A 144 -12.37 -24.34 -4.12
CA SER A 144 -12.15 -25.80 -4.13
C SER A 144 -13.14 -26.56 -3.24
N LYS A 145 -13.56 -25.97 -2.11
CA LYS A 145 -14.60 -26.53 -1.23
C LYS A 145 -15.98 -26.51 -1.90
N LEU A 146 -16.31 -25.44 -2.61
CA LEU A 146 -17.58 -25.32 -3.35
C LEU A 146 -17.69 -26.33 -4.50
N ASN A 147 -16.58 -26.67 -5.16
CA ASN A 147 -16.56 -27.61 -6.28
C ASN A 147 -16.45 -29.10 -5.87
N LYS A 148 -16.05 -29.39 -4.62
CA LYS A 148 -16.05 -30.77 -4.10
C LYS A 148 -17.42 -31.24 -3.66
N ASN A 149 -18.40 -30.35 -3.51
CA ASN A 149 -19.78 -30.67 -3.10
C ASN A 149 -20.75 -30.71 -4.30
N LYS A 150 -20.26 -30.76 -5.54
CA LYS A 150 -21.00 -31.05 -6.75
C LYS A 150 -20.58 -32.41 -7.30
#